data_99deba8826a6112c6c2e9074d711f2c3
#
_entry.id   99deba8826a6112c6c2e9074d711f2c3
#
_cell.length_a   1.000
_cell.length_b   1.000
_cell.length_c   1.000
_cell.angle_alpha   90.00
_cell.angle_beta   90.00
_cell.angle_gamma   90.00
#
_symmetry.space_group_name_H-M   'P 1'
#
loop_
_entity.id
_entity.type
_entity.pdbx_description
1 polymer ?
#
loop_
_entity_poly.entity_id
_entity_poly.type
_entity_poly.pdbx_seq_one_letter_code
_entity_poly.pdbx_strand_id
1 'polypeptide(L)'
;MTLIADSGSTKTDWLIADAFEKISDSIVIKTQGINPVHMSAETIDDILRRELLPNVNIPIARVAFFGAGCTAGAAERMAEALRVNFPDASIEVQTDLLGAARALLGKRAGIACILGTGSNSCLYDGRQIQSNVPPLGYILGDEGSGASLGRIFLNAMYKGLLPDRVRKLFEDEEGLSYPAVIERVYRQPSANRFLAGLSPFVSRHSDIPEVNELVNENFRAFFSRNILAYRTAHLQTISAVGSIAFFFEKNLRQVAGEFGFTLDKVLKSPLRALAEYSVEEE
;
A
#
# COMPACT_ATOMS: atom_id res chain seq x y z
N MET A 1 -19.15 -18.48 -2.52
CA MET A 1 -18.62 -17.20 -2.03
C MET A 1 -17.14 -17.12 -2.33
N THR A 2 -16.64 -15.93 -2.69
CA THR A 2 -15.23 -15.66 -2.90
C THR A 2 -14.67 -14.84 -1.74
N LEU A 3 -13.58 -15.30 -1.13
CA LEU A 3 -12.84 -14.59 -0.08
C LEU A 3 -11.67 -13.86 -0.73
N ILE A 4 -11.64 -12.54 -0.62
CA ILE A 4 -10.60 -11.69 -1.21
C ILE A 4 -9.77 -11.07 -0.09
N ALA A 5 -8.44 -11.07 -0.23
CA ALA A 5 -7.50 -10.48 0.73
C ALA A 5 -6.61 -9.42 0.09
N ASP A 6 -6.46 -8.29 0.79
CA ASP A 6 -5.41 -7.29 0.55
C ASP A 6 -4.47 -7.27 1.76
N SER A 7 -3.24 -7.77 1.58
CA SER A 7 -2.29 -7.95 2.66
C SER A 7 -1.07 -7.06 2.50
N GLY A 8 -0.99 -6.07 3.38
CA GLY A 8 0.20 -5.26 3.57
C GLY A 8 1.07 -5.76 4.72
N SER A 9 2.19 -5.07 4.96
CA SER A 9 3.12 -5.40 6.06
C SER A 9 2.52 -5.23 7.47
N THR A 10 1.41 -4.51 7.63
CA THR A 10 0.85 -4.13 8.93
C THR A 10 -0.43 -4.89 9.25
N LYS A 11 -1.29 -5.07 8.27
CA LYS A 11 -2.60 -5.72 8.38
C LYS A 11 -2.96 -6.43 7.09
N THR A 12 -3.86 -7.40 7.19
CA THR A 12 -4.59 -7.98 6.06
C THR A 12 -6.07 -7.65 6.23
N ASP A 13 -6.64 -7.03 5.23
CA ASP A 13 -8.09 -6.81 5.14
C ASP A 13 -8.68 -7.91 4.23
N TRP A 14 -9.70 -8.63 4.75
CA TRP A 14 -10.38 -9.72 4.05
C TRP A 14 -11.82 -9.32 3.79
N LEU A 15 -12.34 -9.63 2.61
CA LEU A 15 -13.72 -9.39 2.23
C LEU A 15 -14.33 -10.65 1.63
N ILE A 16 -15.54 -11.01 2.07
CA ILE A 16 -16.31 -12.09 1.48
C ILE A 16 -17.28 -11.47 0.47
N ALA A 17 -17.12 -11.82 -0.79
CA ALA A 17 -17.97 -11.36 -1.89
C ALA A 17 -18.89 -12.46 -2.39
N ASP A 18 -20.13 -12.07 -2.69
CA ASP A 18 -21.09 -12.85 -3.46
C ASP A 18 -21.29 -12.17 -4.82
N ALA A 19 -21.35 -12.97 -5.87
CA ALA A 19 -21.64 -12.48 -7.23
C ALA A 19 -23.02 -11.79 -7.35
N PHE A 20 -23.94 -12.06 -6.43
CA PHE A 20 -25.32 -11.56 -6.44
C PHE A 20 -25.58 -10.41 -5.45
N GLU A 21 -24.63 -10.09 -4.55
CA GLU A 21 -24.77 -9.04 -3.54
C GLU A 21 -23.93 -7.80 -3.86
N LYS A 22 -24.38 -6.64 -3.35
CA LYS A 22 -23.59 -5.42 -3.47
C LYS A 22 -22.36 -5.48 -2.58
N ILE A 23 -21.19 -5.41 -3.18
CA ILE A 23 -19.89 -5.40 -2.48
C ILE A 23 -19.77 -4.25 -1.47
N SER A 24 -20.53 -3.15 -1.65
CA SER A 24 -20.59 -2.04 -0.70
C SER A 24 -21.00 -2.47 0.73
N ASP A 25 -21.82 -3.50 0.84
CA ASP A 25 -22.42 -3.94 2.09
C ASP A 25 -21.65 -5.10 2.74
N SER A 26 -20.60 -5.62 2.08
CA SER A 26 -19.79 -6.73 2.56
C SER A 26 -18.97 -6.35 3.80
N ILE A 27 -18.93 -7.30 4.75
CA ILE A 27 -18.15 -7.16 5.98
C ILE A 27 -16.67 -7.34 5.69
N VAL A 28 -15.85 -6.45 6.24
CA VAL A 28 -14.39 -6.55 6.18
C VAL A 28 -13.87 -7.16 7.47
N ILE A 29 -13.24 -8.32 7.37
CA ILE A 29 -12.53 -8.98 8.47
C ILE A 29 -11.07 -8.45 8.44
N LYS A 30 -10.51 -8.18 9.62
CA LYS A 30 -9.12 -7.69 9.74
C LYS A 30 -8.31 -8.70 10.52
N THR A 31 -7.11 -8.99 10.00
CA THR A 31 -6.11 -9.78 10.68
C THR A 31 -4.76 -9.07 10.69
N GLN A 32 -3.82 -9.61 11.43
CA GLN A 32 -2.42 -9.23 11.33
C GLN A 32 -1.95 -9.32 9.87
N GLY A 33 -1.02 -8.44 9.47
CA GLY A 33 -0.45 -8.45 8.12
C GLY A 33 0.36 -9.72 7.87
N ILE A 34 0.12 -10.36 6.74
CA ILE A 34 0.79 -11.60 6.35
C ILE A 34 1.78 -11.30 5.22
N ASN A 35 3.08 -11.50 5.51
CA ASN A 35 4.12 -11.45 4.51
C ASN A 35 4.88 -12.77 4.49
N PRO A 36 4.63 -13.63 3.49
CA PRO A 36 5.18 -14.98 3.46
C PRO A 36 6.71 -15.05 3.23
N VAL A 37 7.38 -13.94 2.92
CA VAL A 37 8.85 -13.88 2.89
C VAL A 37 9.43 -13.93 4.31
N HIS A 38 8.75 -13.31 5.28
CA HIS A 38 9.23 -13.12 6.64
C HIS A 38 8.54 -14.01 7.67
N MET A 39 7.54 -14.79 7.26
CA MET A 39 6.75 -15.66 8.15
C MET A 39 6.91 -17.12 7.76
N SER A 40 6.97 -18.00 8.77
CA SER A 40 6.89 -19.45 8.56
C SER A 40 5.45 -19.88 8.23
N ALA A 41 5.30 -21.09 7.66
CA ALA A 41 3.99 -21.65 7.36
C ALA A 41 3.11 -21.79 8.62
N GLU A 42 3.73 -22.18 9.75
CA GLU A 42 3.04 -22.32 11.04
C GLU A 42 2.52 -20.97 11.55
N THR A 43 3.31 -19.90 11.41
CA THR A 43 2.88 -18.55 11.81
C THR A 43 1.70 -18.09 10.97
N ILE A 44 1.72 -18.34 9.66
CA ILE A 44 0.62 -18.00 8.75
C ILE A 44 -0.64 -18.80 9.14
N ASP A 45 -0.51 -20.11 9.36
CA ASP A 45 -1.62 -20.98 9.76
C ASP A 45 -2.25 -20.52 11.10
N ASP A 46 -1.42 -20.14 12.07
CA ASP A 46 -1.86 -19.60 13.37
C ASP A 46 -2.71 -18.33 13.21
N ILE A 47 -2.28 -17.39 12.35
CA ILE A 47 -3.03 -16.16 12.06
C ILE A 47 -4.38 -16.51 11.40
N LEU A 48 -4.37 -17.39 10.41
CA LEU A 48 -5.59 -17.79 9.71
C LEU A 48 -6.59 -18.45 10.70
N ARG A 49 -6.14 -19.38 11.55
CA ARG A 49 -6.98 -20.09 12.50
C ARG A 49 -7.52 -19.22 13.61
N ARG A 50 -6.72 -18.30 14.14
CA ARG A 50 -7.11 -17.49 15.30
C ARG A 50 -7.88 -16.23 14.94
N GLU A 51 -7.52 -15.61 13.80
CA GLU A 51 -8.04 -14.28 13.49
C GLU A 51 -9.04 -14.29 12.32
N LEU A 52 -8.88 -15.18 11.31
CA LEU A 52 -9.75 -15.22 10.14
C LEU A 52 -10.89 -16.21 10.28
N LEU A 53 -10.59 -17.50 10.49
CA LEU A 53 -11.60 -18.58 10.46
C LEU A 53 -12.77 -18.41 11.43
N PRO A 54 -12.60 -17.86 12.65
CA PRO A 54 -13.73 -17.62 13.55
C PRO A 54 -14.76 -16.64 13.01
N ASN A 55 -14.41 -15.86 12.00
CA ASN A 55 -15.26 -14.85 11.37
C ASN A 55 -15.77 -15.27 9.98
N VAL A 56 -15.42 -16.48 9.51
CA VAL A 56 -15.86 -17.03 8.21
C VAL A 56 -16.86 -18.16 8.48
N ASN A 57 -18.15 -17.83 8.50
CA ASN A 57 -19.22 -18.76 8.87
C ASN A 57 -19.99 -19.31 7.66
N ILE A 58 -19.43 -19.20 6.46
CA ILE A 58 -20.07 -19.61 5.21
C ILE A 58 -19.07 -20.38 4.33
N PRO A 59 -19.52 -21.28 3.46
CA PRO A 59 -18.66 -22.00 2.53
C PRO A 59 -17.96 -21.05 1.57
N ILE A 60 -16.64 -21.17 1.47
CA ILE A 60 -15.80 -20.42 0.53
C ILE A 60 -15.43 -21.32 -0.63
N ALA A 61 -15.77 -20.93 -1.86
CA ALA A 61 -15.46 -21.66 -3.09
C ALA A 61 -14.15 -21.17 -3.75
N ARG A 62 -13.75 -19.92 -3.46
CA ARG A 62 -12.51 -19.32 -4.00
C ARG A 62 -11.87 -18.43 -2.94
N VAL A 63 -10.54 -18.48 -2.87
CA VAL A 63 -9.74 -17.51 -2.11
C VAL A 63 -8.77 -16.81 -3.06
N ALA A 64 -8.84 -15.48 -3.14
CA ALA A 64 -7.94 -14.63 -3.90
C ALA A 64 -7.14 -13.76 -2.93
N PHE A 65 -5.87 -14.08 -2.74
CA PHE A 65 -4.97 -13.40 -1.81
C PHE A 65 -3.96 -12.54 -2.60
N PHE A 66 -3.96 -11.25 -2.31
CA PHE A 66 -3.01 -10.29 -2.87
C PHE A 66 -2.15 -9.72 -1.74
N GLY A 67 -0.85 -10.01 -1.75
CA GLY A 67 -0.02 -9.66 -0.61
C GLY A 67 1.40 -9.22 -0.94
N ALA A 68 1.91 -8.31 -0.11
CA ALA A 68 3.31 -7.94 -0.11
C ALA A 68 4.18 -9.18 0.14
N GLY A 69 5.25 -9.35 -0.65
CA GLY A 69 6.15 -10.50 -0.52
C GLY A 69 5.64 -11.80 -1.15
N CYS A 70 4.48 -11.83 -1.80
CA CYS A 70 4.01 -13.00 -2.56
C CYS A 70 4.78 -13.18 -3.88
N THR A 71 6.09 -13.33 -3.79
CA THR A 71 6.96 -13.69 -4.92
C THR A 71 7.04 -15.22 -5.05
N ALA A 72 7.47 -15.73 -6.21
CA ALA A 72 7.37 -17.14 -6.61
C ALA A 72 7.32 -18.20 -5.47
N GLY A 73 8.43 -18.46 -4.76
CA GLY A 73 8.46 -19.50 -3.71
C GLY A 73 7.69 -19.13 -2.42
N ALA A 74 7.53 -17.84 -2.13
CA ALA A 74 6.76 -17.38 -0.97
C ALA A 74 5.25 -17.41 -1.24
N ALA A 75 4.83 -17.19 -2.49
CA ALA A 75 3.44 -17.34 -2.90
C ALA A 75 2.94 -18.77 -2.70
N GLU A 76 3.76 -19.78 -3.02
CA GLU A 76 3.38 -21.19 -2.84
C GLU A 76 3.19 -21.54 -1.36
N ARG A 77 4.05 -21.07 -0.44
CA ARG A 77 3.83 -21.27 1.01
C ARG A 77 2.50 -20.68 1.48
N MET A 78 2.15 -19.50 0.99
CA MET A 78 0.86 -18.89 1.31
C MET A 78 -0.29 -19.71 0.74
N ALA A 79 -0.17 -20.18 -0.49
CA ALA A 79 -1.18 -21.02 -1.14
C ALA A 79 -1.39 -22.35 -0.40
N GLU A 80 -0.33 -22.99 0.08
CA GLU A 80 -0.41 -24.21 0.90
C GLU A 80 -1.14 -23.97 2.20
N ALA A 81 -0.82 -22.87 2.93
CA ALA A 81 -1.51 -22.53 4.16
C ALA A 81 -3.01 -22.26 3.93
N LEU A 82 -3.35 -21.62 2.82
CA LEU A 82 -4.76 -21.39 2.44
C LEU A 82 -5.48 -22.69 2.07
N ARG A 83 -4.86 -23.61 1.33
CA ARG A 83 -5.45 -24.93 0.98
C ARG A 83 -5.76 -25.77 2.22
N VAL A 84 -4.89 -25.74 3.23
CA VAL A 84 -5.12 -26.44 4.50
C VAL A 84 -6.37 -25.92 5.21
N ASN A 85 -6.60 -24.62 5.19
CA ASN A 85 -7.71 -23.98 5.89
C ASN A 85 -9.01 -23.88 5.06
N PHE A 86 -8.89 -23.95 3.72
CA PHE A 86 -10.02 -23.91 2.77
C PHE A 86 -9.86 -25.03 1.72
N PRO A 87 -10.03 -26.32 2.13
CA PRO A 87 -9.70 -27.49 1.27
C PRO A 87 -10.58 -27.58 0.02
N ASP A 88 -11.80 -27.05 0.07
CA ASP A 88 -12.76 -27.11 -1.04
C ASP A 88 -12.69 -25.88 -1.95
N ALA A 89 -11.82 -24.88 -1.64
CA ALA A 89 -11.71 -23.64 -2.39
C ALA A 89 -10.62 -23.71 -3.45
N SER A 90 -10.85 -23.05 -4.58
CA SER A 90 -9.77 -22.70 -5.50
C SER A 90 -8.92 -21.56 -4.91
N ILE A 91 -7.58 -21.71 -4.95
CA ILE A 91 -6.68 -20.76 -4.31
C ILE A 91 -5.87 -20.01 -5.38
N GLU A 92 -5.96 -18.68 -5.34
CA GLU A 92 -5.12 -17.75 -6.10
C GLU A 92 -4.29 -16.91 -5.12
N VAL A 93 -2.96 -16.89 -5.29
CA VAL A 93 -2.05 -16.03 -4.53
C VAL A 93 -1.22 -15.18 -5.49
N GLN A 94 -1.29 -13.87 -5.35
CA GLN A 94 -0.62 -12.91 -6.21
C GLN A 94 0.06 -11.81 -5.37
N THR A 95 0.90 -11.01 -6.02
CA THR A 95 1.53 -9.85 -5.39
C THR A 95 0.50 -8.75 -5.13
N ASP A 96 0.74 -7.94 -4.09
CA ASP A 96 -0.02 -6.71 -3.80
C ASP A 96 -0.04 -5.74 -4.99
N LEU A 97 1.07 -5.69 -5.75
CA LEU A 97 1.18 -4.83 -6.93
C LEU A 97 0.23 -5.25 -8.06
N LEU A 98 0.09 -6.56 -8.32
CA LEU A 98 -0.89 -7.05 -9.29
C LEU A 98 -2.32 -6.79 -8.80
N GLY A 99 -2.57 -6.98 -7.50
CA GLY A 99 -3.85 -6.62 -6.88
C GLY A 99 -4.16 -5.13 -7.05
N ALA A 100 -3.22 -4.25 -6.77
CA ALA A 100 -3.37 -2.82 -6.98
C ALA A 100 -3.69 -2.47 -8.45
N ALA A 101 -2.97 -3.10 -9.41
CA ALA A 101 -3.21 -2.86 -10.83
C ALA A 101 -4.62 -3.29 -11.27
N ARG A 102 -5.08 -4.47 -10.84
CA ARG A 102 -6.46 -4.96 -11.09
C ARG A 102 -7.52 -4.06 -10.48
N ALA A 103 -7.33 -3.62 -9.23
CA ALA A 103 -8.26 -2.71 -8.53
C ALA A 103 -8.39 -1.34 -9.20
N LEU A 104 -7.26 -0.81 -9.67
CA LEU A 104 -7.20 0.53 -10.26
C LEU A 104 -7.66 0.56 -11.72
N LEU A 105 -7.24 -0.41 -12.49
CA LEU A 105 -7.32 -0.40 -13.95
C LEU A 105 -8.30 -1.43 -14.53
N GLY A 106 -8.67 -2.45 -13.75
CA GLY A 106 -9.48 -3.56 -14.26
C GLY A 106 -8.77 -4.27 -15.41
N LYS A 107 -9.42 -4.32 -16.57
CA LYS A 107 -8.86 -4.90 -17.82
C LYS A 107 -8.20 -3.85 -18.74
N ARG A 108 -8.04 -2.61 -18.30
CA ARG A 108 -7.37 -1.55 -19.07
C ARG A 108 -5.87 -1.55 -18.83
N ALA A 109 -5.08 -1.33 -19.87
CA ALA A 109 -3.66 -1.06 -19.73
C ALA A 109 -3.41 0.31 -19.08
N GLY A 110 -2.33 0.44 -18.29
CA GLY A 110 -1.99 1.70 -17.64
C GLY A 110 -0.84 1.58 -16.63
N ILE A 111 -0.59 2.66 -15.92
CA ILE A 111 0.41 2.72 -14.83
C ILE A 111 -0.34 2.67 -13.51
N ALA A 112 -0.07 1.66 -12.70
CA ALA A 112 -0.61 1.49 -11.36
C ALA A 112 0.46 1.75 -10.31
N CYS A 113 0.08 2.49 -9.24
CA CYS A 113 0.97 2.89 -8.16
C CYS A 113 0.40 2.48 -6.81
N ILE A 114 1.25 1.96 -5.91
CA ILE A 114 0.97 1.81 -4.48
C ILE A 114 1.73 2.93 -3.74
N LEU A 115 1.03 3.75 -2.96
CA LEU A 115 1.61 4.79 -2.12
C LEU A 115 1.01 4.68 -0.71
N GLY A 116 1.65 3.86 0.11
CA GLY A 116 1.28 3.53 1.49
C GLY A 116 2.45 3.71 2.45
N THR A 117 2.68 2.75 3.36
CA THR A 117 3.87 2.71 4.23
C THR A 117 5.15 2.69 3.39
N GLY A 118 5.22 1.82 2.37
CA GLY A 118 6.17 1.82 1.27
C GLY A 118 5.53 2.31 -0.02
N SER A 119 6.26 2.25 -1.13
CA SER A 119 5.74 2.56 -2.46
C SER A 119 6.11 1.47 -3.46
N ASN A 120 5.33 1.36 -4.52
CA ASN A 120 5.62 0.52 -5.66
C ASN A 120 4.88 1.04 -6.90
N SER A 121 5.27 0.62 -8.10
CA SER A 121 4.60 1.00 -9.33
C SER A 121 4.82 -0.04 -10.42
N CYS A 122 3.92 -0.11 -11.39
CA CYS A 122 4.10 -0.98 -12.55
C CYS A 122 3.44 -0.42 -13.81
N LEU A 123 3.95 -0.88 -14.93
CA LEU A 123 3.24 -0.87 -16.20
C LEU A 123 2.42 -2.16 -16.31
N TYR A 124 1.13 -2.02 -16.50
CA TYR A 124 0.15 -3.11 -16.57
C TYR A 124 -0.52 -3.13 -17.94
N ASP A 125 -0.73 -4.29 -18.53
CA ASP A 125 -1.30 -4.45 -19.89
C ASP A 125 -2.81 -4.75 -19.91
N GLY A 126 -3.46 -4.80 -18.74
CA GLY A 126 -4.83 -5.22 -18.55
C GLY A 126 -4.99 -6.67 -18.06
N ARG A 127 -3.89 -7.43 -17.96
CA ARG A 127 -3.86 -8.81 -17.47
C ARG A 127 -2.71 -9.08 -16.52
N GLN A 128 -1.50 -8.62 -16.87
CA GLN A 128 -0.28 -8.89 -16.12
C GLN A 128 0.63 -7.65 -16.06
N ILE A 129 1.55 -7.66 -15.14
CA ILE A 129 2.60 -6.65 -15.01
C ILE A 129 3.63 -6.86 -16.11
N GLN A 130 3.83 -5.85 -16.94
CA GLN A 130 4.82 -5.85 -18.03
C GLN A 130 6.18 -5.35 -17.57
N SER A 131 6.18 -4.39 -16.64
CA SER A 131 7.40 -3.79 -16.12
C SER A 131 7.17 -3.26 -14.71
N ASN A 132 8.18 -3.38 -13.85
CA ASN A 132 8.19 -2.86 -12.49
C ASN A 132 9.55 -2.24 -12.21
N VAL A 133 9.58 -0.97 -11.83
CA VAL A 133 10.78 -0.35 -11.28
C VAL A 133 10.92 -0.82 -9.83
N PRO A 134 12.06 -1.44 -9.44
CA PRO A 134 12.23 -1.96 -8.08
C PRO A 134 12.06 -0.87 -7.02
N PRO A 135 11.20 -1.06 -6.01
CA PRO A 135 10.94 -0.07 -4.96
C PRO A 135 12.10 0.11 -3.98
N LEU A 136 12.98 -0.91 -3.86
CA LEU A 136 14.21 -0.96 -3.04
C LEU A 136 13.99 -0.83 -1.51
N GLY A 137 12.76 -0.65 -1.04
CA GLY A 137 12.42 -0.49 0.38
C GLY A 137 12.84 0.86 0.98
N TYR A 138 12.47 1.10 2.25
CA TYR A 138 12.51 2.42 2.88
C TYR A 138 13.92 3.01 3.10
N ILE A 139 14.97 2.19 3.03
CA ILE A 139 16.36 2.65 3.18
C ILE A 139 16.90 3.18 1.86
N LEU A 140 16.70 2.43 0.77
CA LEU A 140 17.32 2.69 -0.52
C LEU A 140 16.37 3.34 -1.54
N GLY A 141 15.06 3.32 -1.27
CA GLY A 141 14.03 3.75 -2.20
C GLY A 141 12.75 4.17 -1.48
N ASP A 142 11.62 3.55 -1.88
CA ASP A 142 10.26 3.85 -1.42
C ASP A 142 9.88 5.33 -1.55
N GLU A 143 10.40 6.05 -2.54
CA GLU A 143 10.03 7.44 -2.80
C GLU A 143 8.52 7.56 -3.00
N GLY A 144 7.92 8.65 -2.55
CA GLY A 144 6.48 8.84 -2.59
C GLY A 144 5.71 8.15 -1.46
N SER A 145 6.36 7.27 -0.67
CA SER A 145 5.76 6.58 0.46
C SER A 145 5.66 7.43 1.71
N GLY A 146 4.90 6.92 2.70
CA GLY A 146 4.85 7.50 4.05
C GLY A 146 6.19 7.39 4.79
N ALA A 147 6.93 6.29 4.62
CA ALA A 147 8.24 6.14 5.23
C ALA A 147 9.25 7.15 4.68
N SER A 148 9.26 7.37 3.38
CA SER A 148 10.08 8.40 2.74
C SER A 148 9.65 9.80 3.21
N LEU A 149 8.34 10.10 3.23
CA LEU A 149 7.81 11.37 3.71
C LEU A 149 8.20 11.65 5.17
N GLY A 150 8.04 10.67 6.07
CA GLY A 150 8.42 10.81 7.47
C GLY A 150 9.93 11.04 7.65
N ARG A 151 10.76 10.36 6.85
CA ARG A 151 12.22 10.54 6.86
C ARG A 151 12.64 11.94 6.44
N ILE A 152 12.10 12.46 5.32
CA ILE A 152 12.43 13.81 4.86
C ILE A 152 11.88 14.87 5.81
N PHE A 153 10.68 14.67 6.37
CA PHE A 153 10.07 15.56 7.36
C PHE A 153 10.95 15.68 8.62
N LEU A 154 11.34 14.57 9.25
CA LEU A 154 12.21 14.59 10.43
C LEU A 154 13.57 15.22 10.13
N ASN A 155 14.14 14.93 8.96
CA ASN A 155 15.39 15.53 8.53
C ASN A 155 15.28 17.06 8.41
N ALA A 156 14.27 17.55 7.69
CA ALA A 156 14.04 18.98 7.50
C ALA A 156 13.78 19.69 8.83
N MET A 157 12.93 19.11 9.70
CA MET A 157 12.59 19.68 10.99
C MET A 157 13.81 19.81 11.91
N TYR A 158 14.59 18.74 12.11
CA TYR A 158 15.74 18.76 13.03
C TYR A 158 16.96 19.51 12.48
N LYS A 159 17.01 19.76 11.17
CA LYS A 159 18.05 20.58 10.54
C LYS A 159 17.69 22.05 10.38
N GLY A 160 16.52 22.47 10.91
CA GLY A 160 16.09 23.86 10.86
C GLY A 160 15.70 24.36 9.47
N LEU A 161 15.26 23.43 8.58
CA LEU A 161 14.73 23.76 7.26
C LEU A 161 13.23 24.06 7.28
N LEU A 162 12.56 23.78 8.40
CA LEU A 162 11.18 24.14 8.67
C LEU A 162 11.11 25.25 9.73
N PRO A 163 10.06 26.06 9.75
CA PRO A 163 9.85 27.07 10.81
C PRO A 163 9.89 26.42 12.21
N ASP A 164 10.50 27.10 13.18
CA ASP A 164 10.68 26.60 14.57
C ASP A 164 9.36 26.15 15.21
N ARG A 165 8.24 26.80 14.87
CA ARG A 165 6.90 26.41 15.33
C ARG A 165 6.52 24.98 14.97
N VAL A 166 7.01 24.44 13.85
CA VAL A 166 6.71 23.06 13.41
C VAL A 166 7.28 22.04 14.39
N ARG A 167 8.51 22.29 14.87
CA ARG A 167 9.14 21.43 15.86
C ARG A 167 8.39 21.44 17.18
N LYS A 168 7.96 22.63 17.62
CA LYS A 168 7.18 22.76 18.85
C LYS A 168 5.84 22.02 18.73
N LEU A 169 5.11 22.21 17.63
CA LEU A 169 3.87 21.47 17.34
C LEU A 169 4.10 19.97 17.37
N PHE A 170 5.17 19.50 16.74
CA PHE A 170 5.50 18.06 16.71
C PHE A 170 5.77 17.51 18.12
N GLU A 171 6.57 18.18 18.92
CA GLU A 171 6.89 17.77 20.29
C GLU A 171 5.62 17.79 21.18
N ASP A 172 4.75 18.79 21.02
CA ASP A 172 3.51 18.94 21.79
C ASP A 172 2.44 17.90 21.39
N GLU A 173 2.24 17.64 20.09
CA GLU A 173 1.18 16.75 19.60
C GLU A 173 1.57 15.27 19.61
N GLU A 174 2.80 14.95 19.19
CA GLU A 174 3.25 13.56 19.08
C GLU A 174 3.97 13.07 20.35
N GLY A 175 4.33 13.96 21.27
CA GLY A 175 5.03 13.63 22.50
C GLY A 175 6.44 13.08 22.28
N LEU A 176 7.06 13.37 21.14
CA LEU A 176 8.33 12.78 20.71
C LEU A 176 9.48 13.78 20.75
N SER A 177 10.42 13.58 21.66
CA SER A 177 11.69 14.30 21.68
C SER A 177 12.68 13.75 20.66
N TYR A 178 13.74 14.51 20.33
CA TYR A 178 14.80 14.04 19.43
C TYR A 178 15.40 12.69 19.85
N PRO A 179 15.78 12.44 21.15
CA PRO A 179 16.28 11.12 21.55
C PRO A 179 15.25 10.00 21.32
N ALA A 180 13.96 10.25 21.56
CA ALA A 180 12.91 9.27 21.35
C ALA A 180 12.75 8.91 19.87
N VAL A 181 12.85 9.89 18.96
CA VAL A 181 12.86 9.64 17.52
C VAL A 181 14.05 8.78 17.10
N ILE A 182 15.25 9.10 17.59
CA ILE A 182 16.46 8.30 17.29
C ILE A 182 16.30 6.86 17.79
N GLU A 183 15.77 6.67 19.01
CA GLU A 183 15.48 5.34 19.56
C GLU A 183 14.51 4.56 18.67
N ARG A 184 13.39 5.20 18.23
CA ARG A 184 12.39 4.58 17.36
C ARG A 184 12.93 4.18 15.99
N VAL A 185 13.81 5.00 15.41
CA VAL A 185 14.34 4.76 14.05
C VAL A 185 15.46 3.73 14.05
N TYR A 186 16.35 3.76 15.06
CA TYR A 186 17.61 2.99 14.98
C TYR A 186 17.67 1.78 15.90
N ARG A 187 16.80 1.69 16.92
CA ARG A 187 16.88 0.64 17.93
C ARG A 187 15.60 -0.19 18.09
N GLN A 188 14.50 0.29 17.53
CA GLN A 188 13.23 -0.45 17.58
C GLN A 188 12.90 -1.10 16.23
N PRO A 189 12.14 -2.21 16.23
CA PRO A 189 11.71 -2.84 14.99
C PRO A 189 10.71 -1.96 14.22
N SER A 190 10.57 -2.20 12.93
CA SER A 190 9.59 -1.55 12.07
C SER A 190 9.74 -0.02 11.95
N ALA A 191 10.99 0.46 11.83
CA ALA A 191 11.28 1.88 11.62
C ALA A 191 10.50 2.50 10.44
N ASN A 192 10.27 1.75 9.37
CA ASN A 192 9.44 2.16 8.24
C ASN A 192 7.99 2.48 8.64
N ARG A 193 7.39 1.68 9.54
CA ARG A 193 6.04 1.93 10.05
C ARG A 193 6.01 3.17 10.94
N PHE A 194 7.01 3.35 11.79
CA PHE A 194 7.14 4.55 12.60
C PHE A 194 7.23 5.80 11.72
N LEU A 195 8.13 5.81 10.73
CA LEU A 195 8.28 6.92 9.80
C LEU A 195 6.98 7.22 9.05
N ALA A 196 6.33 6.19 8.49
CA ALA A 196 5.06 6.35 7.80
C ALA A 196 3.94 6.85 8.72
N GLY A 197 3.99 6.48 10.01
CA GLY A 197 3.06 6.93 11.05
C GLY A 197 3.09 8.45 11.31
N LEU A 198 4.10 9.16 10.82
CA LEU A 198 4.18 10.62 10.91
C LEU A 198 3.35 11.35 9.83
N SER A 199 2.89 10.62 8.82
CA SER A 199 2.10 11.21 7.72
C SER A 199 0.81 11.92 8.17
N PRO A 200 0.07 11.45 9.21
CA PRO A 200 -1.08 12.19 9.74
C PRO A 200 -0.71 13.57 10.31
N PHE A 201 0.44 13.68 11.01
CA PHE A 201 0.94 14.97 11.47
C PHE A 201 1.25 15.89 10.28
N VAL A 202 2.01 15.41 9.30
CA VAL A 202 2.33 16.16 8.07
C VAL A 202 1.05 16.62 7.36
N SER A 203 0.03 15.75 7.29
CA SER A 203 -1.26 16.08 6.66
C SER A 203 -2.01 17.18 7.40
N ARG A 204 -2.05 17.14 8.74
CA ARG A 204 -2.71 18.18 9.57
C ARG A 204 -2.05 19.56 9.42
N HIS A 205 -0.76 19.58 9.16
CA HIS A 205 0.04 20.81 9.06
C HIS A 205 0.48 21.14 7.63
N SER A 206 -0.21 20.59 6.62
CA SER A 206 0.07 20.85 5.20
C SER A 206 -0.38 22.26 4.73
N ASP A 207 -1.03 23.04 5.59
CA ASP A 207 -1.26 24.47 5.40
C ASP A 207 0.02 25.32 5.57
N ILE A 208 1.06 24.77 6.21
CA ILE A 208 2.38 25.39 6.32
C ILE A 208 3.11 25.15 4.97
N PRO A 209 3.47 26.21 4.23
CA PRO A 209 4.02 26.08 2.87
C PRO A 209 5.24 25.17 2.79
N GLU A 210 6.15 25.24 3.76
CA GLU A 210 7.37 24.46 3.80
C GLU A 210 7.08 22.97 4.07
N VAL A 211 6.07 22.66 4.89
CA VAL A 211 5.61 21.28 5.14
C VAL A 211 4.93 20.72 3.88
N ASN A 212 4.10 21.53 3.22
CA ASN A 212 3.46 21.13 1.97
C ASN A 212 4.48 20.86 0.86
N GLU A 213 5.55 21.65 0.80
CA GLU A 213 6.60 21.47 -0.20
C GLU A 213 7.35 20.14 -0.01
N LEU A 214 7.57 19.68 1.23
CA LEU A 214 8.15 18.35 1.48
C LEU A 214 7.28 17.21 0.90
N VAL A 215 5.95 17.38 0.93
CA VAL A 215 5.03 16.41 0.31
C VAL A 215 5.23 16.41 -1.21
N ASN A 216 5.34 17.59 -1.82
CA ASN A 216 5.58 17.72 -3.26
C ASN A 216 6.95 17.15 -3.64
N GLU A 217 8.00 17.43 -2.88
CA GLU A 217 9.36 16.88 -3.08
C GLU A 217 9.36 15.35 -3.03
N ASN A 218 8.64 14.75 -2.05
CA ASN A 218 8.49 13.30 -1.94
C ASN A 218 7.86 12.70 -3.20
N PHE A 219 6.81 13.33 -3.74
CA PHE A 219 6.19 12.87 -4.98
C PHE A 219 7.04 13.17 -6.21
N ARG A 220 7.75 14.30 -6.30
CA ARG A 220 8.69 14.54 -7.40
C ARG A 220 9.79 13.48 -7.45
N ALA A 221 10.30 13.05 -6.29
CA ALA A 221 11.26 11.96 -6.22
C ALA A 221 10.66 10.65 -6.76
N PHE A 222 9.39 10.33 -6.41
CA PHE A 222 8.68 9.18 -6.94
C PHE A 222 8.53 9.23 -8.46
N PHE A 223 8.04 10.35 -9.00
CA PHE A 223 7.88 10.51 -10.45
C PHE A 223 9.20 10.38 -11.19
N SER A 224 10.23 11.09 -10.74
CA SER A 224 11.52 11.12 -11.43
C SER A 224 12.25 9.78 -11.43
N ARG A 225 12.10 8.98 -10.36
CA ARG A 225 12.85 7.72 -10.20
C ARG A 225 12.07 6.49 -10.62
N ASN A 226 10.74 6.53 -10.53
CA ASN A 226 9.90 5.37 -10.78
C ASN A 226 9.00 5.56 -12.01
N ILE A 227 8.22 6.66 -12.08
CA ILE A 227 7.16 6.80 -13.08
C ILE A 227 7.69 7.15 -14.47
N LEU A 228 8.72 7.99 -14.55
CA LEU A 228 9.30 8.37 -15.85
C LEU A 228 9.83 7.18 -16.66
N ALA A 229 10.21 6.08 -16.00
CA ALA A 229 10.66 4.86 -16.66
C ALA A 229 9.56 4.17 -17.50
N TYR A 230 8.27 4.44 -17.19
CA TYR A 230 7.11 3.89 -17.94
C TYR A 230 6.59 4.82 -19.02
N ARG A 231 7.17 6.01 -19.17
CA ARG A 231 6.66 7.02 -20.09
C ARG A 231 6.78 6.57 -21.53
N THR A 232 5.62 6.47 -22.18
CA THR A 232 5.52 6.29 -23.64
C THR A 232 4.64 7.38 -24.22
N ALA A 233 4.66 7.57 -25.56
CA ALA A 233 3.86 8.60 -26.24
C ALA A 233 2.35 8.46 -25.99
N HIS A 234 1.88 7.26 -25.54
CA HIS A 234 0.47 6.94 -25.38
C HIS A 234 0.05 6.71 -23.92
N LEU A 235 1.00 6.65 -22.96
CA LEU A 235 0.72 6.40 -21.55
C LEU A 235 1.16 7.60 -20.72
N GLN A 236 0.23 8.53 -20.51
CA GLN A 236 0.41 9.72 -19.68
C GLN A 236 -0.58 9.76 -18.52
N THR A 237 -1.22 8.61 -18.22
CA THR A 237 -2.19 8.50 -17.13
C THR A 237 -1.69 7.52 -16.11
N ILE A 238 -1.78 7.90 -14.83
CA ILE A 238 -1.48 7.04 -13.69
C ILE A 238 -2.71 6.88 -12.81
N SER A 239 -2.80 5.76 -12.11
CA SER A 239 -3.77 5.54 -11.03
C SER A 239 -3.02 5.08 -9.78
N ALA A 240 -3.50 5.47 -8.61
CA ALA A 240 -2.79 5.22 -7.36
C ALA A 240 -3.70 4.66 -6.26
N VAL A 241 -3.15 3.79 -5.41
CA VAL A 241 -3.83 3.26 -4.24
C VAL A 241 -2.94 3.39 -3.00
N GLY A 242 -3.55 3.58 -1.84
CA GLY A 242 -2.89 3.66 -0.55
C GLY A 242 -3.18 4.95 0.19
N SER A 243 -2.88 4.95 1.49
CA SER A 243 -3.19 6.07 2.38
C SER A 243 -2.50 7.37 1.97
N ILE A 244 -1.26 7.29 1.52
CA ILE A 244 -0.49 8.49 1.09
C ILE A 244 -1.09 9.07 -0.19
N ALA A 245 -1.39 8.22 -1.18
CA ALA A 245 -2.06 8.68 -2.40
C ALA A 245 -3.39 9.38 -2.08
N PHE A 246 -4.17 8.80 -1.17
CA PHE A 246 -5.51 9.27 -0.83
C PHE A 246 -5.50 10.59 -0.03
N PHE A 247 -4.70 10.66 1.05
CA PHE A 247 -4.69 11.84 1.91
C PHE A 247 -3.94 13.04 1.30
N PHE A 248 -3.01 12.79 0.40
CA PHE A 248 -2.26 13.82 -0.31
C PHE A 248 -2.59 13.85 -1.82
N GLU A 249 -3.82 13.47 -2.19
CA GLU A 249 -4.24 13.42 -3.60
C GLU A 249 -4.03 14.76 -4.33
N LYS A 250 -4.30 15.88 -3.66
CA LYS A 250 -4.10 17.22 -4.23
C LYS A 250 -2.64 17.44 -4.67
N ASN A 251 -1.69 17.11 -3.79
CA ASN A 251 -0.26 17.21 -4.07
C ASN A 251 0.17 16.24 -5.17
N LEU A 252 -0.30 14.99 -5.07
CA LEU A 252 -0.01 13.96 -6.08
C LEU A 252 -0.49 14.38 -7.47
N ARG A 253 -1.69 14.95 -7.56
CA ARG A 253 -2.27 15.47 -8.81
C ARG A 253 -1.49 16.65 -9.37
N GLN A 254 -1.09 17.59 -8.49
CA GLN A 254 -0.24 18.72 -8.87
C GLN A 254 1.09 18.25 -9.46
N VAL A 255 1.81 17.37 -8.73
CA VAL A 255 3.11 16.87 -9.16
C VAL A 255 2.99 16.01 -10.42
N ALA A 256 1.93 15.19 -10.55
CA ALA A 256 1.68 14.46 -11.79
C ALA A 256 1.63 15.41 -12.99
N GLY A 257 0.92 16.53 -12.86
CA GLY A 257 0.85 17.59 -13.89
C GLY A 257 2.22 18.21 -14.22
N GLU A 258 3.08 18.44 -13.21
CA GLU A 258 4.46 18.94 -13.41
C GLU A 258 5.29 18.00 -14.30
N PHE A 259 5.05 16.70 -14.22
CA PHE A 259 5.72 15.68 -15.03
C PHE A 259 4.96 15.32 -16.34
N GLY A 260 3.84 15.99 -16.63
CA GLY A 260 3.03 15.74 -17.82
C GLY A 260 2.19 14.49 -17.76
N PHE A 261 1.83 14.03 -16.53
CA PHE A 261 0.91 12.94 -16.30
C PHE A 261 -0.43 13.43 -15.77
N THR A 262 -1.49 12.66 -16.05
CA THR A 262 -2.82 12.85 -15.47
C THR A 262 -3.05 11.78 -14.41
N LEU A 263 -3.50 12.18 -13.22
CA LEU A 263 -3.96 11.27 -12.18
C LEU A 263 -5.44 10.93 -12.42
N ASP A 264 -5.74 9.68 -12.78
CA ASP A 264 -7.11 9.20 -13.09
C ASP A 264 -7.82 8.79 -11.78
N LYS A 265 -7.51 7.63 -11.25
CA LYS A 265 -8.19 7.02 -10.11
C LYS A 265 -7.29 7.02 -8.87
N VAL A 266 -7.86 7.39 -7.74
CA VAL A 266 -7.20 7.25 -6.42
C VAL A 266 -8.09 6.45 -5.48
N LEU A 267 -7.53 5.40 -4.89
CA LEU A 267 -8.22 4.57 -3.90
C LEU A 267 -7.45 4.58 -2.58
N LYS A 268 -8.17 4.63 -1.46
CA LYS A 268 -7.57 4.47 -0.13
C LYS A 268 -7.13 3.02 0.14
N SER A 269 -7.89 2.04 -0.34
CA SER A 269 -7.64 0.59 -0.25
C SER A 269 -8.11 -0.08 -1.53
N PRO A 270 -7.42 -1.12 -2.02
CA PRO A 270 -7.81 -1.81 -3.25
C PRO A 270 -8.93 -2.83 -3.02
N LEU A 271 -9.21 -3.25 -1.79
CA LEU A 271 -9.98 -4.44 -1.45
C LEU A 271 -11.36 -4.52 -2.12
N ARG A 272 -12.16 -3.45 -2.07
CA ARG A 272 -13.50 -3.46 -2.68
C ARG A 272 -13.44 -3.53 -4.21
N ALA A 273 -12.55 -2.77 -4.82
CA ALA A 273 -12.36 -2.81 -6.28
C ALA A 273 -11.76 -4.15 -6.75
N LEU A 274 -10.95 -4.81 -5.92
CA LEU A 274 -10.49 -6.18 -6.16
C LEU A 274 -11.65 -7.17 -6.10
N ALA A 275 -12.57 -6.99 -5.16
CA ALA A 275 -13.75 -7.84 -5.07
C ALA A 275 -14.65 -7.69 -6.30
N GLU A 276 -14.88 -6.45 -6.76
CA GLU A 276 -15.61 -6.18 -8.02
C GLU A 276 -14.91 -6.88 -9.21
N TYR A 277 -13.60 -6.72 -9.35
CA TYR A 277 -12.82 -7.36 -10.39
C TYR A 277 -12.92 -8.90 -10.34
N SER A 278 -12.83 -9.49 -9.15
CA SER A 278 -12.83 -10.95 -8.96
C SER A 278 -14.17 -11.59 -9.27
N VAL A 279 -15.27 -10.88 -9.01
CA VAL A 279 -16.63 -11.33 -9.35
C VAL A 279 -16.93 -11.20 -10.84
N GLU A 280 -16.37 -10.22 -11.55
CA GLU A 280 -16.52 -10.08 -13.01
C GLU A 280 -15.72 -11.12 -13.81
N GLU A 281 -14.81 -11.84 -13.19
CA GLU A 281 -14.02 -12.93 -13.83
C GLU A 281 -14.67 -14.32 -13.67
N GLU A 282 -15.72 -14.47 -12.85
CA GLU A 282 -16.51 -15.68 -12.71
C GLU A 282 -17.60 -15.77 -13.80
#